data_a5f59368b6e13b0063d8dc08a1e08277
#
_entry.id   a5f59368b6e13b0063d8dc08a1e08277
#
_cell.length_a   1.000
_cell.length_b   1.000
_cell.length_c   1.000
_cell.angle_alpha   90.00
_cell.angle_beta   90.00
_cell.angle_gamma   90.00
#
_symmetry.space_group_name_H-M   'P 1'
#
loop_
_entity.id
_entity.type
_entity.pdbx_description
1 polymer ?
#
loop_
_entity_poly.entity_id
_entity_poly.type
_entity_poly.pdbx_seq_one_letter_code
_entity_poly.pdbx_strand_id
1 'polypeptide(L)' 'MLQLPTPLVLHLDDGQLLRWTQAVTVRLRVIAGRVWVTRPGDPDDHFLDAGDQLRLDARSRVLIGAEGEARLAVDAA' A
#
# COMPACT_ATOMS: atom_id res chain seq x y z
N MET A 1 -4.93 -1.18 23.62
CA MET A 1 -5.37 -0.85 22.25
C MET A 1 -4.16 -0.67 21.36
N LEU A 2 -4.16 -1.41 20.26
CA LEU A 2 -3.09 -1.27 19.29
C LEU A 2 -3.34 -0.04 18.42
N GLN A 3 -2.38 0.87 18.42
CA GLN A 3 -2.38 1.98 17.50
C GLN A 3 -1.26 1.77 16.49
N LEU A 4 -1.58 1.93 15.22
CA LEU A 4 -0.54 1.99 14.21
C LEU A 4 0.27 3.26 14.41
N PRO A 5 1.62 3.15 14.48
CA PRO A 5 2.42 4.37 14.40
C PRO A 5 2.16 5.00 13.04
N THR A 6 1.73 6.25 13.03
CA THR A 6 1.41 6.95 11.79
C THR A 6 2.37 8.10 11.55
N PRO A 7 2.92 8.18 10.34
CA PRO A 7 2.76 7.17 9.28
C PRO A 7 3.63 5.94 9.54
N LEU A 8 3.11 4.77 9.15
CA LEU A 8 3.94 3.58 9.06
C LEU A 8 4.64 3.60 7.70
N VAL A 9 5.96 3.55 7.71
CA VAL A 9 6.75 3.56 6.48
C VAL A 9 7.22 2.16 6.16
N LEU A 10 6.96 1.73 4.93
CA LEU A 10 7.36 0.43 4.40
C LEU A 10 8.36 0.64 3.27
N HIS A 11 9.38 -0.20 3.24
CA HIS A 11 10.36 -0.23 2.17
C HIS A 11 10.23 -1.57 1.43
N LEU A 12 10.06 -1.50 0.12
CA LEU A 12 9.98 -2.69 -0.73
C LEU A 12 11.17 -2.71 -1.67
N ASP A 13 11.79 -3.88 -1.76
CA ASP A 13 12.84 -4.12 -2.74
C ASP A 13 12.23 -4.35 -4.13
N ASP A 14 13.05 -4.22 -5.17
CA ASP A 14 12.63 -4.46 -6.53
C ASP A 14 12.03 -5.86 -6.67
N GLY A 15 10.82 -5.93 -7.20
CA GLY A 15 10.10 -7.18 -7.42
C GLY A 15 9.48 -7.80 -6.18
N GLN A 16 9.61 -7.16 -5.03
CA GLN A 16 9.02 -7.69 -3.80
C GLN A 16 7.50 -7.60 -3.86
N LEU A 17 6.84 -8.67 -3.37
CA LEU A 17 5.39 -8.74 -3.22
C LEU A 17 5.06 -8.68 -1.74
N LEU A 18 4.09 -7.83 -1.39
CA LEU A 18 3.61 -7.68 -0.03
C LEU A 18 2.11 -7.94 0.00
N ARG A 19 1.69 -8.89 0.84
CA ARG A 19 0.28 -9.09 1.15
C ARG A 19 -0.04 -8.23 2.35
N TRP A 20 -1.06 -7.40 2.22
CA TRP A 20 -1.41 -6.43 3.24
C TRP A 20 -2.88 -6.54 3.62
N THR A 21 -3.16 -6.51 4.90
CA THR A 21 -4.51 -6.34 5.43
C THR A 21 -4.41 -5.60 6.76
N GLN A 22 -5.44 -4.85 7.09
CA GLN A 22 -5.50 -4.13 8.36
C GLN A 22 -6.95 -4.08 8.85
N ALA A 23 -7.11 -3.84 10.16
CA ALA A 23 -8.42 -3.82 10.79
C ALA A 23 -9.20 -2.53 10.53
N VAL A 24 -8.52 -1.45 10.15
CA VAL A 24 -9.11 -0.13 9.92
C VAL A 24 -8.83 0.34 8.51
N THR A 25 -9.65 1.27 8.03
CA THR A 25 -9.40 1.91 6.73
C THR A 25 -8.15 2.77 6.83
N VAL A 26 -7.26 2.62 5.87
CA VAL A 26 -6.02 3.38 5.81
C VAL A 26 -5.85 4.01 4.45
N ARG A 27 -4.92 4.95 4.36
CA ARG A 27 -4.49 5.55 3.10
C ARG A 27 -3.06 5.14 2.82
N LEU A 28 -2.86 4.55 1.65
CA LEU A 28 -1.55 4.19 1.15
C LEU A 28 -1.04 5.33 0.27
N ARG A 29 0.16 5.81 0.53
CA ARG A 29 0.80 6.84 -0.28
C ARG A 29 2.17 6.38 -0.70
N VAL A 30 2.51 6.57 -1.97
CA VAL A 30 3.84 6.26 -2.47
C VAL A 30 4.75 7.46 -2.23
N ILE A 31 5.83 7.24 -1.48
CA ILE A 31 6.83 8.28 -1.20
C ILE A 31 7.87 8.31 -2.32
N ALA A 32 8.31 7.14 -2.74
CA ALA A 32 9.34 7.00 -3.77
C ALA A 32 9.13 5.69 -4.54
N GLY A 33 9.51 5.67 -5.79
CA GLY A 33 9.39 4.50 -6.63
C GLY A 33 8.01 4.33 -7.24
N ARG A 34 7.71 3.12 -7.65
CA ARG A 34 6.43 2.76 -8.26
C ARG A 34 5.97 1.42 -7.75
N VAL A 35 4.68 1.33 -7.45
CA VAL A 35 4.06 0.08 -7.02
C VAL A 35 2.78 -0.17 -7.82
N TRP A 36 2.35 -1.41 -7.83
CA TRP A 36 1.02 -1.78 -8.29
C TRP A 36 0.27 -2.44 -7.14
N VAL A 37 -1.04 -2.22 -7.10
CA VAL A 37 -1.91 -2.74 -6.05
C VAL A 37 -3.05 -3.49 -6.69
N THR A 38 -3.26 -4.74 -6.25
CA THR A 38 -4.38 -5.57 -6.66
C THR A 38 -5.30 -5.77 -5.47
N ARG A 39 -6.59 -5.50 -5.66
CA ARG A 39 -7.61 -5.69 -4.63
C ARG A 39 -8.53 -6.85 -5.01
N PRO A 40 -9.00 -7.65 -4.03
CA PRO A 40 -9.96 -8.72 -4.31
C PRO A 40 -11.22 -8.17 -4.97
N GLY A 41 -11.68 -8.83 -6.03
CA GLY A 41 -12.88 -8.43 -6.74
C GLY A 41 -12.72 -7.25 -7.68
N ASP A 42 -11.56 -6.63 -7.72
CA ASP A 42 -11.25 -5.55 -8.65
C ASP A 42 -10.49 -6.14 -9.84
N PRO A 43 -11.03 -6.03 -11.07
CA PRO A 43 -10.35 -6.59 -12.24
C PRO A 43 -9.13 -5.78 -12.67
N ASP A 44 -8.98 -4.54 -12.17
CA ASP A 44 -7.92 -3.65 -12.60
C ASP A 44 -6.82 -3.58 -11.54
N ASP A 45 -5.57 -3.60 -12.02
CA ASP A 45 -4.42 -3.27 -11.19
C ASP A 45 -4.29 -1.76 -11.10
N HIS A 46 -3.95 -1.28 -9.90
CA HIS A 46 -3.73 0.16 -9.69
C HIS A 46 -2.23 0.41 -9.66
N PHE A 47 -1.73 1.17 -10.62
CA PHE A 47 -0.34 1.59 -10.66
C PHE A 47 -0.19 2.94 -9.99
N LEU A 48 0.69 3.03 -9.00
CA LEU A 48 0.90 4.23 -8.21
C LEU A 48 2.36 4.67 -8.33
N ASP A 49 2.56 5.91 -8.70
CA ASP A 49 3.85 6.57 -8.71
C ASP A 49 4.02 7.45 -7.47
N ALA A 50 5.23 7.95 -7.25
CA ALA A 50 5.49 8.84 -6.12
C ALA A 50 4.50 10.01 -6.09
N GLY A 51 3.90 10.23 -4.95
CA GLY A 51 2.86 11.24 -4.75
C GLY A 51 1.43 10.71 -4.88
N ASP A 52 1.23 9.54 -5.47
CA ASP A 52 -0.09 8.97 -5.61
C ASP A 52 -0.56 8.35 -4.29
N GLN A 53 -1.88 8.32 -4.13
CA GLN A 53 -2.52 7.78 -2.93
C GLN A 53 -3.64 6.82 -3.31
N LEU A 54 -3.88 5.85 -2.45
CA LEU A 54 -4.97 4.90 -2.59
C LEU A 54 -5.56 4.59 -1.23
N ARG A 55 -6.89 4.69 -1.13
CA ARG A 55 -7.60 4.27 0.08
C ARG A 55 -7.74 2.76 0.10
N LEU A 56 -7.38 2.15 1.22
CA LEU A 56 -7.55 0.72 1.46
C LEU A 56 -8.59 0.52 2.55
N ASP A 57 -9.69 -0.10 2.20
CA ASP A 57 -10.79 -0.31 3.13
C ASP A 57 -10.40 -1.30 4.23
N ALA A 58 -11.03 -1.14 5.39
CA ALA A 58 -10.83 -2.04 6.51
C ALA A 58 -11.03 -3.50 6.07
N ARG A 59 -10.12 -4.36 6.50
CA ARG A 59 -10.15 -5.80 6.27
C ARG A 59 -10.04 -6.23 4.81
N SER A 60 -9.79 -5.30 3.89
CA SER A 60 -9.49 -5.73 2.53
C SER A 60 -8.11 -6.37 2.48
N ARG A 61 -8.00 -7.35 1.61
CA ARG A 61 -6.74 -8.06 1.36
C ARG A 61 -6.18 -7.54 0.06
N VAL A 62 -5.04 -6.90 0.13
CA VAL A 62 -4.42 -6.35 -1.06
C VAL A 62 -3.06 -6.99 -1.29
N LEU A 63 -2.68 -7.03 -2.55
CA LEU A 63 -1.35 -7.44 -2.95
C LEU A 63 -0.66 -6.21 -3.54
N ILE A 64 0.51 -5.89 -3.00
CA ILE A 64 1.30 -4.74 -3.43
C ILE A 64 2.61 -5.26 -4.00
N GLY A 65 2.91 -4.88 -5.23
CA GLY A 65 4.16 -5.26 -5.88
C GLY A 65 5.00 -4.03 -6.20
N ALA A 66 6.31 -4.12 -5.98
CA ALA A 66 7.23 -3.03 -6.28
C ALA A 66 7.86 -3.20 -7.65
N GLU A 67 7.86 -2.13 -8.44
CA GLU A 67 8.65 -2.02 -9.68
C GLU A 67 9.84 -1.13 -9.35
N GLY A 68 11.02 -1.74 -9.19
CA GLY A 68 12.16 -1.08 -8.59
C GLY A 68 11.97 -0.94 -7.08
N GLU A 69 12.92 -0.34 -6.40
CA GLU A 69 12.75 -0.04 -4.98
C GLU A 69 11.63 0.96 -4.79
N ALA A 70 10.81 0.75 -3.77
CA ALA A 70 9.70 1.63 -3.45
C ALA A 70 9.63 1.90 -1.95
N ARG A 71 9.13 3.07 -1.61
CA ARG A 71 8.87 3.46 -0.22
C ARG A 71 7.44 3.94 -0.11
N LEU A 72 6.72 3.39 0.86
CA LEU A 72 5.31 3.64 1.05
C LEU A 72 5.07 4.19 2.43
N ALA A 73 4.07 5.06 2.56
CA ALA A 73 3.55 5.49 3.85
C ALA A 73 2.10 5.01 3.98
N VAL A 74 1.77 4.51 5.15
CA VAL A 74 0.41 4.08 5.47
C VAL A 74 -0.08 4.94 6.63
N ASP A 75 -1.14 5.67 6.38
CA ASP A 75 -1.76 6.57 7.36
C ASP A 75 -3.20 6.15 7.63
N ALA A 76 -3.72 6.53 8.80
CA ALA A 76 -5.14 6.40 9.07
C ALA A 76 -5.91 7.28 8.08
N ALA A 77 -6.97 6.72 7.55
CA ALA A 77 -7.82 7.46 6.61
C ALA A 77 -8.83 8.35 7.34
#